data_f1f2734430a9a031b709c50ab83c5bb3
#
_entry.id   f1f2734430a9a031b709c50ab83c5bb3
#
_cell.length_a   1.000
_cell.length_b   1.000
_cell.length_c   1.000
_cell.angle_alpha   90.00
_cell.angle_beta   90.00
_cell.angle_gamma   90.00
#
_symmetry.space_group_name_H-M   'P 1'
#
loop_
_entity.id
_entity.type
_entity.pdbx_description
1 polymer ?
#
loop_
_entity_poly.entity_id
_entity_poly.type
_entity_poly.pdbx_seq_one_letter_code
_entity_poly.pdbx_strand_id
1 'polypeptide(L)'
;ASSVGARERANARAGRFVRDAMRATTTARAVGTDDALDVFLRDARAAFRADASEVSVSVGNEACDLDSVACAVAHAYAESASAGEIVVPIVSCAREELLLRPDVVSALANAGVSLESLTCAEDVAAATETPKSVCLVDHNALSARLFPESWQARVTRVIDHHEDTGMHADAVDRVIELIGSCSSLVYRDVVRVAGRDDVARRVARLLLGAILLDTRFLDASTTRASEGDFVAAEALREILAWDEDATREEYETLSRARHDQSSLSCAQLLAKDYKQWTMDGYEIGIASFGVRFQDLIARQDSTSVDAECAAFAAARRVDALFMMSSFEDVDAGGTFARQIAAMTPPPPPPPREKIVAARAVMTKLGEH
;
A
#
# COMPACT_ATOMS: atom_id res chain seq x y z
N ALA A 1 17.11 31.17 -4.96
CA ALA A 1 16.11 31.33 -3.87
C ALA A 1 14.73 30.73 -4.21
N SER A 2 14.53 30.06 -5.37
CA SER A 2 13.19 29.61 -5.84
C SER A 2 12.92 28.11 -5.68
N SER A 3 13.92 27.25 -5.57
CA SER A 3 13.71 25.80 -5.51
C SER A 3 13.40 25.25 -4.10
N VAL A 4 13.89 25.92 -3.07
CA VAL A 4 13.63 25.55 -1.66
C VAL A 4 12.19 25.89 -1.28
N GLY A 5 11.70 27.06 -1.69
CA GLY A 5 10.32 27.47 -1.41
C GLY A 5 9.24 26.68 -2.16
N ALA A 6 9.57 26.01 -3.28
CA ALA A 6 8.65 25.11 -3.98
C ALA A 6 8.55 23.74 -3.27
N ARG A 7 9.66 23.19 -2.78
CA ARG A 7 9.68 21.98 -1.95
C ARG A 7 8.95 22.17 -0.62
N GLU A 8 9.15 23.30 0.05
CA GLU A 8 8.43 23.58 1.29
C GLU A 8 6.92 23.75 1.07
N ARG A 9 6.49 24.33 -0.06
CA ARG A 9 5.06 24.44 -0.39
C ARG A 9 4.44 23.12 -0.83
N ALA A 10 5.14 22.27 -1.56
CA ALA A 10 4.68 20.91 -1.90
C ALA A 10 4.54 20.06 -0.63
N ASN A 11 5.52 20.09 0.27
CA ASN A 11 5.46 19.43 1.57
C ASN A 11 4.35 20.01 2.49
N ALA A 12 4.10 21.31 2.44
CA ALA A 12 3.03 21.93 3.19
C ALA A 12 1.63 21.60 2.64
N ARG A 13 1.48 21.34 1.33
CA ARG A 13 0.22 20.87 0.71
C ARG A 13 -0.02 19.39 0.96
N ALA A 14 1.00 18.52 0.82
CA ALA A 14 0.94 17.12 1.22
C ALA A 14 0.57 17.00 2.71
N GLY A 15 1.20 17.82 3.57
CA GLY A 15 0.88 17.89 5.00
C GLY A 15 -0.51 18.49 5.30
N ARG A 16 -1.12 19.24 4.40
CA ARG A 16 -2.50 19.73 4.56
C ARG A 16 -3.50 18.65 4.15
N PHE A 17 -3.25 17.96 3.04
CA PHE A 17 -4.07 16.84 2.58
C PHE A 17 -4.05 15.66 3.58
N VAL A 18 -2.89 15.31 4.11
CA VAL A 18 -2.75 14.33 5.21
C VAL A 18 -3.57 14.79 6.44
N ARG A 19 -3.52 16.09 6.80
CA ARG A 19 -4.33 16.63 7.89
C ARG A 19 -5.83 16.64 7.60
N ASP A 20 -6.24 16.83 6.36
CA ASP A 20 -7.65 16.85 5.97
C ASP A 20 -8.21 15.43 5.83
N ALA A 21 -7.42 14.47 5.32
CA ALA A 21 -7.72 13.03 5.39
C ALA A 21 -7.78 12.54 6.85
N MET A 22 -6.84 13.00 7.71
CA MET A 22 -6.85 12.75 9.16
C MET A 22 -8.05 13.41 9.86
N ARG A 23 -8.50 14.59 9.42
CA ARG A 23 -9.71 15.23 9.94
C ARG A 23 -10.97 14.49 9.50
N ALA A 24 -11.02 13.94 8.30
CA ALA A 24 -12.12 13.10 7.85
C ALA A 24 -12.20 11.80 8.67
N THR A 25 -11.07 11.17 9.01
CA THR A 25 -11.01 10.04 9.95
C THR A 25 -11.37 10.45 11.39
N THR A 26 -11.04 11.68 11.80
CA THR A 26 -11.39 12.19 13.13
C THR A 26 -12.86 12.60 13.24
N THR A 27 -13.53 13.00 12.15
CA THR A 27 -14.97 13.31 12.14
C THR A 27 -15.85 12.06 12.06
N ALA A 28 -15.38 10.94 11.51
CA ALA A 28 -16.04 9.62 11.60
C ALA A 28 -16.05 9.04 13.04
N ARG A 29 -15.28 9.63 13.95
CA ARG A 29 -15.18 9.24 15.36
C ARG A 29 -16.41 9.54 16.24
N ALA A 30 -17.51 10.01 15.66
CA ALA A 30 -18.72 10.41 16.39
C ALA A 30 -19.75 9.28 16.62
N VAL A 31 -19.47 8.04 16.20
CA VAL A 31 -20.31 6.87 16.51
C VAL A 31 -19.41 5.89 17.28
N GLY A 32 -19.72 5.60 18.55
CA GLY A 32 -18.99 4.80 19.52
C GLY A 32 -18.23 3.59 18.99
N THR A 33 -17.11 3.82 18.32
CA THR A 33 -16.20 2.80 17.82
C THR A 33 -15.36 2.30 18.99
N ASP A 34 -15.30 0.97 19.12
CA ASP A 34 -14.37 0.30 20.04
C ASP A 34 -12.93 0.58 19.54
N ASP A 35 -12.24 1.55 20.14
CA ASP A 35 -10.87 1.97 19.80
C ASP A 35 -9.81 0.89 20.10
N ALA A 36 -10.19 -0.30 20.57
CA ALA A 36 -9.26 -1.30 21.07
C ALA A 36 -8.25 -1.80 20.00
N LEU A 37 -8.67 -1.93 18.75
CA LEU A 37 -7.76 -2.30 17.67
C LEU A 37 -6.74 -1.21 17.40
N ASP A 38 -7.15 0.06 17.33
CA ASP A 38 -6.26 1.19 17.13
C ASP A 38 -5.29 1.40 18.33
N VAL A 39 -5.77 1.19 19.55
CA VAL A 39 -4.93 1.19 20.75
C VAL A 39 -3.85 0.12 20.68
N PHE A 40 -4.27 -1.12 20.35
CA PHE A 40 -3.33 -2.23 20.16
C PHE A 40 -2.24 -1.89 19.14
N LEU A 41 -2.62 -1.36 17.97
CA LEU A 41 -1.68 -1.04 16.91
C LEU A 41 -0.68 0.04 17.33
N ARG A 42 -1.12 1.06 18.06
CA ARG A 42 -0.22 2.08 18.64
C ARG A 42 0.76 1.49 19.64
N ASP A 43 0.26 0.64 20.53
CA ASP A 43 1.09 0.02 21.57
C ASP A 43 2.09 -0.97 20.95
N ALA A 44 1.66 -1.76 19.95
CA ALA A 44 2.51 -2.66 19.19
C ALA A 44 3.62 -1.89 18.44
N ARG A 45 3.27 -0.79 17.77
CA ARG A 45 4.26 0.09 17.13
C ARG A 45 5.24 0.71 18.15
N ALA A 46 4.74 1.14 19.28
CA ALA A 46 5.59 1.70 20.33
C ALA A 46 6.58 0.64 20.88
N ALA A 47 6.12 -0.60 21.09
CA ALA A 47 6.96 -1.71 21.52
C ALA A 47 8.04 -2.04 20.47
N PHE A 48 7.68 -2.13 19.19
CA PHE A 48 8.63 -2.36 18.10
C PHE A 48 9.71 -1.28 18.02
N ARG A 49 9.34 -0.02 18.15
CA ARG A 49 10.26 1.12 18.13
C ARG A 49 11.15 1.20 19.35
N ALA A 50 10.68 0.69 20.50
CA ALA A 50 11.46 0.64 21.72
C ALA A 50 12.55 -0.43 21.65
N ASP A 51 12.20 -1.65 21.23
CA ASP A 51 13.14 -2.75 21.02
C ASP A 51 12.49 -3.85 20.16
N ALA A 52 12.88 -3.92 18.90
CA ALA A 52 12.35 -4.92 17.97
C ALA A 52 12.68 -6.35 18.39
N SER A 53 13.77 -6.58 19.16
CA SER A 53 14.14 -7.92 19.63
C SER A 53 13.23 -8.49 20.70
N GLU A 54 12.38 -7.67 21.30
CA GLU A 54 11.43 -8.10 22.36
C GLU A 54 10.05 -8.47 21.79
N VAL A 55 9.82 -8.30 20.47
CA VAL A 55 8.53 -8.58 19.84
C VAL A 55 8.66 -9.59 18.70
N SER A 56 7.57 -10.27 18.38
CA SER A 56 7.36 -10.99 17.13
C SER A 56 6.67 -10.11 16.11
N VAL A 57 6.78 -10.40 14.82
CA VAL A 57 6.17 -9.58 13.77
C VAL A 57 5.33 -10.40 12.79
N SER A 58 4.25 -9.80 12.29
CA SER A 58 3.45 -10.29 11.18
C SER A 58 3.63 -9.35 9.98
N VAL A 59 4.22 -9.83 8.91
CA VAL A 59 4.67 -9.02 7.78
C VAL A 59 3.78 -9.27 6.58
N GLY A 60 3.12 -8.20 6.08
CA GLY A 60 2.39 -8.22 4.82
C GLY A 60 3.32 -8.06 3.61
N ASN A 61 2.82 -8.31 2.41
CA ASN A 61 3.58 -8.21 1.16
C ASN A 61 3.87 -6.75 0.75
N GLU A 62 4.74 -6.56 -0.24
CA GLU A 62 5.13 -5.24 -0.74
C GLU A 62 4.01 -4.52 -1.53
N ALA A 63 2.99 -5.23 -2.00
CA ALA A 63 1.87 -4.62 -2.69
C ALA A 63 1.04 -3.76 -1.73
N CYS A 64 1.01 -4.09 -0.43
CA CYS A 64 0.26 -3.40 0.61
C CYS A 64 -1.20 -3.15 0.21
N ASP A 65 -1.80 -4.10 -0.51
CA ASP A 65 -3.23 -4.07 -0.80
C ASP A 65 -4.06 -4.45 0.44
N LEU A 66 -5.37 -4.47 0.30
CA LEU A 66 -6.22 -4.68 1.47
C LEU A 66 -6.03 -6.07 2.06
N ASP A 67 -5.81 -7.12 1.25
CA ASP A 67 -5.58 -8.47 1.75
C ASP A 67 -4.31 -8.54 2.61
N SER A 68 -3.22 -8.00 2.10
CA SER A 68 -1.94 -7.95 2.81
C SER A 68 -2.03 -7.22 4.16
N VAL A 69 -2.65 -6.03 4.16
CA VAL A 69 -2.78 -5.20 5.39
C VAL A 69 -3.74 -5.84 6.38
N ALA A 70 -4.90 -6.35 5.92
CA ALA A 70 -5.88 -7.02 6.76
C ALA A 70 -5.31 -8.28 7.41
N CYS A 71 -4.58 -9.11 6.63
CA CYS A 71 -3.91 -10.30 7.13
C CYS A 71 -2.88 -9.97 8.21
N ALA A 72 -2.00 -8.99 7.97
CA ALA A 72 -0.98 -8.59 8.95
C ALA A 72 -1.60 -8.12 10.26
N VAL A 73 -2.61 -7.25 10.19
CA VAL A 73 -3.32 -6.71 11.36
C VAL A 73 -4.08 -7.80 12.10
N ALA A 74 -4.86 -8.61 11.39
CA ALA A 74 -5.70 -9.64 12.01
C ALA A 74 -4.87 -10.75 12.66
N HIS A 75 -3.83 -11.23 11.96
CA HIS A 75 -2.89 -12.22 12.51
C HIS A 75 -2.24 -11.68 13.78
N ALA A 76 -1.64 -10.50 13.72
CA ALA A 76 -0.94 -9.92 14.86
C ALA A 76 -1.87 -9.72 16.07
N TYR A 77 -3.08 -9.21 15.83
CA TYR A 77 -4.06 -8.97 16.89
C TYR A 77 -4.53 -10.27 17.55
N ALA A 78 -4.84 -11.31 16.76
CA ALA A 78 -5.31 -12.59 17.27
C ALA A 78 -4.20 -13.35 18.02
N GLU A 79 -2.98 -13.40 17.48
CA GLU A 79 -1.84 -14.03 18.14
C GLU A 79 -1.48 -13.32 19.45
N SER A 80 -1.44 -11.98 19.46
CA SER A 80 -1.17 -11.24 20.70
C SER A 80 -2.22 -11.51 21.78
N ALA A 81 -3.49 -11.59 21.39
CA ALA A 81 -4.58 -11.88 22.31
C ALA A 81 -4.54 -13.33 22.86
N SER A 82 -3.97 -14.27 22.11
CA SER A 82 -3.90 -15.68 22.47
C SER A 82 -2.62 -16.02 23.24
N ALA A 83 -1.47 -15.54 22.78
CA ALA A 83 -0.17 -15.87 23.37
C ALA A 83 0.22 -14.99 24.55
N GLY A 84 -0.41 -13.81 24.71
CA GLY A 84 -0.04 -12.83 25.74
C GLY A 84 1.29 -12.13 25.47
N GLU A 85 1.85 -12.29 24.26
CA GLU A 85 3.03 -11.59 23.77
C GLU A 85 2.63 -10.64 22.64
N ILE A 86 3.36 -9.52 22.51
CA ILE A 86 3.06 -8.56 21.45
C ILE A 86 3.58 -9.09 20.11
N VAL A 87 2.66 -9.28 19.17
CA VAL A 87 2.97 -9.48 17.75
C VAL A 87 2.65 -8.17 17.02
N VAL A 88 3.63 -7.64 16.30
CA VAL A 88 3.51 -6.33 15.63
C VAL A 88 3.18 -6.53 14.16
N PRO A 89 2.07 -5.98 13.66
CA PRO A 89 1.82 -6.01 12.22
C PRO A 89 2.72 -5.01 11.49
N ILE A 90 3.37 -5.46 10.42
CA ILE A 90 4.23 -4.65 9.56
C ILE A 90 3.56 -4.47 8.20
N VAL A 91 3.32 -3.22 7.84
CA VAL A 91 2.90 -2.83 6.49
C VAL A 91 4.14 -2.51 5.66
N SER A 92 4.38 -3.27 4.60
CA SER A 92 5.64 -3.33 3.84
C SER A 92 5.83 -2.17 2.85
N CYS A 93 5.24 -1.01 3.10
CA CYS A 93 5.46 0.23 2.35
C CYS A 93 5.57 1.42 3.30
N ALA A 94 6.00 2.56 2.78
CA ALA A 94 5.98 3.80 3.54
C ALA A 94 4.53 4.22 3.82
N ARG A 95 4.27 4.81 4.99
CA ARG A 95 2.92 5.26 5.40
C ARG A 95 2.28 6.19 4.37
N GLU A 96 3.07 7.07 3.76
CA GLU A 96 2.60 7.98 2.72
C GLU A 96 2.16 7.23 1.45
N GLU A 97 2.75 6.06 1.17
CA GLU A 97 2.39 5.24 0.01
C GLU A 97 1.02 4.55 0.18
N LEU A 98 0.55 4.35 1.43
CA LEU A 98 -0.82 3.86 1.68
C LEU A 98 -1.89 4.81 1.12
N LEU A 99 -1.59 6.10 1.02
CA LEU A 99 -2.50 7.07 0.40
C LEU A 99 -2.74 6.80 -1.10
N LEU A 100 -1.88 5.99 -1.74
CA LEU A 100 -2.07 5.51 -3.11
C LEU A 100 -3.09 4.37 -3.21
N ARG A 101 -3.59 3.90 -2.06
CA ARG A 101 -4.54 2.78 -1.92
C ARG A 101 -5.78 3.24 -1.15
N PRO A 102 -6.68 4.00 -1.79
CA PRO A 102 -7.85 4.57 -1.11
C PRO A 102 -8.80 3.51 -0.52
N ASP A 103 -8.82 2.30 -1.08
CA ASP A 103 -9.54 1.15 -0.54
C ASP A 103 -8.99 0.72 0.83
N VAL A 104 -7.67 0.61 0.97
CA VAL A 104 -7.00 0.29 2.24
C VAL A 104 -7.27 1.38 3.28
N VAL A 105 -7.10 2.65 2.89
CA VAL A 105 -7.38 3.80 3.77
C VAL A 105 -8.84 3.79 4.24
N SER A 106 -9.78 3.54 3.32
CA SER A 106 -11.21 3.46 3.63
C SER A 106 -11.52 2.28 4.57
N ALA A 107 -10.97 1.09 4.30
CA ALA A 107 -11.19 -0.10 5.14
C ALA A 107 -10.64 0.10 6.57
N LEU A 108 -9.44 0.65 6.70
CA LEU A 108 -8.84 0.96 8.00
C LEU A 108 -9.67 2.00 8.77
N ALA A 109 -10.11 3.08 8.10
CA ALA A 109 -10.96 4.10 8.71
C ALA A 109 -12.30 3.51 9.17
N ASN A 110 -12.91 2.62 8.36
CA ASN A 110 -14.13 1.91 8.70
C ASN A 110 -13.97 0.96 9.89
N ALA A 111 -12.77 0.42 10.09
CA ALA A 111 -12.40 -0.38 11.26
C ALA A 111 -11.96 0.46 12.47
N GLY A 112 -12.02 1.78 12.40
CA GLY A 112 -11.60 2.69 13.47
C GLY A 112 -10.08 2.80 13.62
N VAL A 113 -9.30 2.40 12.64
CA VAL A 113 -7.82 2.39 12.65
C VAL A 113 -7.27 3.64 11.99
N SER A 114 -6.37 4.33 12.69
CA SER A 114 -5.58 5.45 12.16
C SER A 114 -4.34 4.94 11.43
N LEU A 115 -4.00 5.56 10.30
CA LEU A 115 -2.74 5.25 9.60
C LEU A 115 -1.52 5.49 10.50
N GLU A 116 -1.58 6.44 11.42
CA GLU A 116 -0.50 6.74 12.36
C GLU A 116 -0.26 5.61 13.38
N SER A 117 -1.23 4.72 13.58
CA SER A 117 -1.10 3.58 14.49
C SER A 117 -0.35 2.41 13.88
N LEU A 118 -0.21 2.36 12.56
CA LEU A 118 0.45 1.25 11.85
C LEU A 118 1.98 1.32 11.98
N THR A 119 2.62 0.17 11.98
CA THR A 119 4.08 0.02 11.81
C THR A 119 4.37 -0.16 10.33
N CYS A 120 5.15 0.75 9.73
CA CYS A 120 5.40 0.81 8.31
C CYS A 120 6.90 0.66 7.98
N ALA A 121 7.25 0.65 6.69
CA ALA A 121 8.62 0.44 6.23
C ALA A 121 9.64 1.42 6.83
N GLU A 122 9.26 2.66 7.11
CA GLU A 122 10.13 3.64 7.78
C GLU A 122 10.46 3.26 9.23
N ASP A 123 9.53 2.61 9.95
CA ASP A 123 9.78 2.11 11.30
C ASP A 123 10.78 0.91 11.24
N VAL A 124 10.65 0.04 10.23
CA VAL A 124 11.57 -1.08 9.99
C VAL A 124 12.96 -0.56 9.63
N ALA A 125 13.07 0.44 8.76
CA ALA A 125 14.35 1.04 8.36
C ALA A 125 15.06 1.73 9.53
N ALA A 126 14.32 2.17 10.55
CA ALA A 126 14.87 2.78 11.77
C ALA A 126 15.23 1.75 12.86
N ALA A 127 14.76 0.50 12.74
CA ALA A 127 15.04 -0.54 13.72
C ALA A 127 16.49 -1.05 13.59
N THR A 128 17.17 -1.23 14.71
CA THR A 128 18.55 -1.75 14.77
C THR A 128 18.57 -3.24 15.14
N GLU A 129 17.51 -3.73 15.74
CA GLU A 129 17.41 -5.08 16.29
C GLU A 129 16.54 -5.98 15.40
N THR A 130 16.77 -7.28 15.51
CA THR A 130 16.04 -8.30 14.75
C THR A 130 14.91 -8.86 15.62
N PRO A 131 13.66 -8.99 15.11
CA PRO A 131 12.53 -9.50 15.89
C PRO A 131 12.74 -10.95 16.34
N LYS A 132 12.02 -11.37 17.39
CA LYS A 132 12.03 -12.75 17.91
C LYS A 132 11.68 -13.75 16.82
N SER A 133 10.59 -13.50 16.13
CA SER A 133 10.10 -14.32 15.02
C SER A 133 9.37 -13.46 13.98
N VAL A 134 9.29 -13.97 12.77
CA VAL A 134 8.61 -13.37 11.61
C VAL A 134 7.56 -14.35 11.10
N CYS A 135 6.31 -13.90 11.01
CA CYS A 135 5.27 -14.55 10.24
C CYS A 135 5.09 -13.79 8.93
N LEU A 136 5.14 -14.48 7.81
CA LEU A 136 4.79 -13.90 6.50
C LEU A 136 3.31 -14.17 6.24
N VAL A 137 2.57 -13.14 5.86
CA VAL A 137 1.17 -13.26 5.45
C VAL A 137 0.99 -12.64 4.06
N ASP A 138 0.24 -13.32 3.21
CA ASP A 138 -0.04 -12.92 1.83
C ASP A 138 1.23 -12.85 0.93
N HIS A 139 2.28 -13.54 1.31
CA HIS A 139 3.47 -13.83 0.52
C HIS A 139 4.31 -14.90 1.21
N ASN A 140 5.20 -15.57 0.45
CA ASN A 140 6.02 -16.65 0.95
C ASN A 140 7.54 -16.44 0.74
N ALA A 141 7.94 -15.21 0.45
CA ALA A 141 9.34 -14.80 0.34
C ALA A 141 9.54 -13.41 0.94
N LEU A 142 10.32 -13.31 2.02
CA LEU A 142 10.61 -12.03 2.67
C LEU A 142 11.50 -11.17 1.77
N SER A 143 11.09 -9.92 1.52
CA SER A 143 11.81 -9.02 0.63
C SER A 143 13.17 -8.59 1.17
N ALA A 144 14.24 -8.97 0.49
CA ALA A 144 15.59 -8.51 0.80
C ALA A 144 15.81 -7.00 0.54
N ARG A 145 14.88 -6.35 -0.19
CA ARG A 145 14.93 -4.91 -0.44
C ARG A 145 14.47 -4.10 0.77
N LEU A 146 13.51 -4.61 1.52
CA LEU A 146 12.87 -3.91 2.64
C LEU A 146 13.35 -4.38 4.01
N PHE A 147 13.74 -5.63 4.11
CA PHE A 147 14.06 -6.26 5.38
C PHE A 147 15.53 -6.68 5.44
N PRO A 148 16.21 -6.48 6.58
CA PRO A 148 17.58 -6.94 6.78
C PRO A 148 17.72 -8.45 6.60
N GLU A 149 18.89 -8.90 6.12
CA GLU A 149 19.21 -10.32 5.95
C GLU A 149 19.00 -11.14 7.24
N SER A 150 19.27 -10.53 8.41
CA SER A 150 19.04 -11.17 9.71
C SER A 150 17.61 -11.62 9.98
N TRP A 151 16.61 -11.01 9.30
CA TRP A 151 15.21 -11.38 9.46
C TRP A 151 14.86 -12.66 8.71
N GLN A 152 15.58 -13.02 7.64
CA GLN A 152 15.35 -14.25 6.86
C GLN A 152 15.37 -15.51 7.75
N ALA A 153 16.34 -15.58 8.66
CA ALA A 153 16.48 -16.70 9.60
C ALA A 153 15.45 -16.67 10.74
N ARG A 154 14.63 -15.66 10.83
CA ARG A 154 13.57 -15.49 11.84
C ARG A 154 12.18 -15.85 11.33
N VAL A 155 12.05 -16.18 10.04
CA VAL A 155 10.77 -16.61 9.48
C VAL A 155 10.43 -17.99 10.04
N THR A 156 9.39 -18.03 10.87
CA THR A 156 8.92 -19.26 11.55
C THR A 156 7.54 -19.70 11.08
N ARG A 157 6.79 -18.78 10.45
CA ARG A 157 5.46 -19.06 9.92
C ARG A 157 5.24 -18.39 8.58
N VAL A 158 4.49 -19.07 7.70
CA VAL A 158 4.04 -18.54 6.39
C VAL A 158 2.57 -18.89 6.20
N ILE A 159 1.75 -17.89 5.88
CA ILE A 159 0.34 -18.09 5.49
C ILE A 159 0.15 -17.34 4.17
N ASP A 160 -0.07 -18.04 3.07
CA ASP A 160 -0.10 -17.43 1.75
C ASP A 160 -1.03 -18.16 0.78
N HIS A 161 -1.51 -17.45 -0.22
CA HIS A 161 -2.35 -18.00 -1.27
C HIS A 161 -1.73 -17.90 -2.68
N HIS A 162 -0.51 -17.41 -2.78
CA HIS A 162 0.24 -17.32 -4.04
C HIS A 162 0.96 -18.62 -4.35
N GLU A 163 1.54 -18.69 -5.55
CA GLU A 163 2.42 -19.78 -5.95
C GLU A 163 3.62 -19.88 -4.99
N ASP A 164 3.89 -21.12 -4.56
CA ASP A 164 4.98 -21.38 -3.63
C ASP A 164 6.36 -21.18 -4.27
N THR A 165 7.12 -20.22 -3.79
CA THR A 165 8.48 -19.94 -4.26
C THR A 165 9.52 -20.93 -3.71
N GLY A 166 9.15 -21.79 -2.77
CA GLY A 166 10.07 -22.70 -2.05
C GLY A 166 10.96 -22.01 -1.01
N MET A 167 10.81 -20.70 -0.82
CA MET A 167 11.55 -19.98 0.24
C MET A 167 11.00 -20.34 1.62
N HIS A 168 11.86 -20.22 2.65
CA HIS A 168 11.51 -20.53 4.04
C HIS A 168 10.88 -21.92 4.23
N ALA A 169 11.41 -22.92 3.51
CA ALA A 169 10.89 -24.31 3.55
C ALA A 169 11.04 -24.97 4.93
N ASP A 170 11.91 -24.45 5.79
CA ASP A 170 12.17 -24.85 7.17
C ASP A 170 11.33 -24.10 8.21
N ALA A 171 10.43 -23.21 7.79
CA ALA A 171 9.47 -22.58 8.71
C ALA A 171 8.62 -23.63 9.42
N VAL A 172 8.43 -23.44 10.73
CA VAL A 172 7.75 -24.41 11.61
C VAL A 172 6.29 -24.63 11.21
N ASP A 173 5.63 -23.57 10.76
CA ASP A 173 4.25 -23.59 10.31
C ASP A 173 4.15 -22.93 8.92
N ARG A 174 3.66 -23.69 7.96
CA ARG A 174 3.65 -23.26 6.57
C ARG A 174 2.35 -23.67 5.88
N VAL A 175 1.46 -22.69 5.68
CA VAL A 175 0.18 -22.87 5.02
C VAL A 175 0.23 -22.10 3.71
N ILE A 176 0.31 -22.80 2.58
CA ILE A 176 0.22 -22.21 1.23
C ILE A 176 -0.87 -22.95 0.47
N GLU A 177 -1.99 -22.28 0.24
CA GLU A 177 -3.16 -22.83 -0.43
C GLU A 177 -3.66 -21.88 -1.50
N LEU A 178 -3.95 -22.40 -2.68
CA LEU A 178 -4.59 -21.62 -3.76
C LEU A 178 -6.06 -21.35 -3.40
N ILE A 179 -6.31 -20.20 -2.82
CA ILE A 179 -7.60 -19.69 -2.42
C ILE A 179 -7.75 -18.24 -2.95
N GLY A 180 -8.95 -17.69 -2.94
CA GLY A 180 -9.20 -16.35 -3.52
C GLY A 180 -8.53 -15.20 -2.78
N SER A 181 -8.43 -15.29 -1.44
CA SER A 181 -7.84 -14.26 -0.57
C SER A 181 -7.13 -14.91 0.62
N CYS A 182 -5.93 -14.45 0.96
CA CYS A 182 -5.20 -14.89 2.15
C CYS A 182 -5.97 -14.60 3.44
N SER A 183 -6.83 -13.57 3.45
CA SER A 183 -7.70 -13.26 4.58
C SER A 183 -8.61 -14.42 4.97
N SER A 184 -9.00 -15.29 4.03
CA SER A 184 -9.75 -16.51 4.31
C SER A 184 -8.92 -17.51 5.11
N LEU A 185 -7.64 -17.66 4.79
CA LEU A 185 -6.70 -18.51 5.54
C LEU A 185 -6.43 -17.96 6.93
N VAL A 186 -6.15 -16.66 7.06
CA VAL A 186 -5.91 -15.99 8.34
C VAL A 186 -7.14 -16.09 9.24
N TYR A 187 -8.34 -15.92 8.70
CA TYR A 187 -9.56 -16.16 9.47
C TYR A 187 -9.65 -17.63 9.95
N ARG A 188 -9.49 -18.59 9.03
CA ARG A 188 -9.63 -20.03 9.32
C ARG A 188 -8.63 -20.52 10.35
N ASP A 189 -7.35 -20.18 10.17
CA ASP A 189 -6.24 -20.85 10.87
C ASP A 189 -5.73 -20.04 12.08
N VAL A 190 -6.08 -18.78 12.17
CA VAL A 190 -5.62 -17.90 13.25
C VAL A 190 -6.79 -17.33 14.05
N VAL A 191 -7.63 -16.50 13.45
CA VAL A 191 -8.68 -15.76 14.17
C VAL A 191 -9.73 -16.69 14.77
N ARG A 192 -10.21 -17.67 14.01
CA ARG A 192 -11.19 -18.65 14.46
C ARG A 192 -10.57 -19.60 15.52
N VAL A 193 -9.31 -19.99 15.34
CA VAL A 193 -8.61 -20.88 16.28
C VAL A 193 -8.32 -20.19 17.61
N ALA A 194 -8.11 -18.86 17.61
CA ALA A 194 -7.99 -18.09 18.83
C ALA A 194 -9.22 -18.21 19.76
N GLY A 195 -10.41 -18.55 19.18
CA GLY A 195 -11.63 -18.85 19.93
C GLY A 195 -12.16 -17.67 20.73
N ARG A 196 -11.87 -16.45 20.30
CA ARG A 196 -12.22 -15.21 21.00
C ARG A 196 -13.11 -14.33 20.14
N ASP A 197 -14.40 -14.31 20.47
CA ASP A 197 -15.40 -13.53 19.75
C ASP A 197 -15.10 -12.02 19.73
N ASP A 198 -14.50 -11.51 20.82
CA ASP A 198 -14.12 -10.10 20.91
C ASP A 198 -12.99 -9.74 19.94
N VAL A 199 -12.03 -10.66 19.74
CA VAL A 199 -10.96 -10.51 18.75
C VAL A 199 -11.51 -10.61 17.35
N ALA A 200 -12.28 -11.67 17.08
CA ALA A 200 -12.86 -11.90 15.75
C ALA A 200 -13.70 -10.70 15.28
N ARG A 201 -14.53 -10.16 16.16
CA ARG A 201 -15.40 -9.01 15.86
C ARG A 201 -14.64 -7.76 15.43
N ARG A 202 -13.45 -7.50 16.00
CA ARG A 202 -12.64 -6.31 15.70
C ARG A 202 -11.93 -6.39 14.34
N VAL A 203 -11.59 -7.59 13.89
CA VAL A 203 -10.87 -7.76 12.62
C VAL A 203 -11.77 -8.24 11.48
N ALA A 204 -13.01 -8.66 11.78
CA ALA A 204 -13.94 -9.26 10.82
C ALA A 204 -14.19 -8.36 9.61
N ARG A 205 -14.37 -7.05 9.82
CA ARG A 205 -14.66 -6.11 8.73
C ARG A 205 -13.48 -5.98 7.76
N LEU A 206 -12.25 -5.93 8.29
CA LEU A 206 -11.04 -5.86 7.46
C LEU A 206 -10.87 -7.13 6.62
N LEU A 207 -10.97 -8.30 7.26
CA LEU A 207 -10.83 -9.59 6.57
C LEU A 207 -11.94 -9.80 5.54
N LEU A 208 -13.20 -9.51 5.89
CA LEU A 208 -14.31 -9.63 4.94
C LEU A 208 -14.14 -8.68 3.76
N GLY A 209 -13.77 -7.42 4.00
CA GLY A 209 -13.53 -6.45 2.95
C GLY A 209 -12.47 -6.91 1.95
N ALA A 210 -11.36 -7.52 2.42
CA ALA A 210 -10.33 -8.09 1.58
C ALA A 210 -10.87 -9.25 0.73
N ILE A 211 -11.52 -10.24 1.36
CA ILE A 211 -12.13 -11.38 0.66
C ILE A 211 -13.08 -10.90 -0.44
N LEU A 212 -13.95 -9.95 -0.13
CA LEU A 212 -14.92 -9.43 -1.12
C LEU A 212 -14.24 -8.75 -2.31
N LEU A 213 -13.17 -7.98 -2.08
CA LEU A 213 -12.44 -7.31 -3.17
C LEU A 213 -11.72 -8.30 -4.07
N ASP A 214 -11.01 -9.27 -3.51
CA ASP A 214 -10.18 -10.22 -4.27
C ASP A 214 -11.03 -11.21 -5.07
N THR A 215 -12.15 -11.64 -4.48
CA THR A 215 -13.08 -12.59 -5.09
C THR A 215 -14.16 -11.92 -5.94
N ARG A 216 -14.14 -10.58 -6.07
CA ARG A 216 -15.18 -9.80 -6.77
C ARG A 216 -16.57 -10.10 -6.25
N PHE A 217 -16.76 -9.92 -4.94
CA PHE A 217 -17.99 -10.25 -4.26
C PHE A 217 -18.37 -11.74 -4.37
N LEU A 218 -17.37 -12.64 -4.16
CA LEU A 218 -17.54 -14.09 -4.23
C LEU A 218 -18.12 -14.57 -5.58
N ASP A 219 -17.67 -13.96 -6.67
CA ASP A 219 -18.15 -14.27 -8.01
C ASP A 219 -17.78 -15.70 -8.44
N ALA A 220 -18.74 -16.61 -8.32
CA ALA A 220 -18.59 -18.01 -8.69
C ALA A 220 -18.40 -18.24 -10.20
N SER A 221 -18.68 -17.23 -11.05
CA SER A 221 -18.45 -17.32 -12.49
C SER A 221 -17.00 -17.18 -12.88
N THR A 222 -16.15 -16.73 -11.96
CA THR A 222 -14.72 -16.61 -12.11
C THR A 222 -14.00 -17.68 -11.29
N THR A 223 -12.72 -17.94 -11.62
CA THR A 223 -11.87 -18.84 -10.82
C THR A 223 -11.26 -18.14 -9.59
N ARG A 224 -11.79 -16.96 -9.22
CA ARG A 224 -11.23 -16.12 -8.16
C ARG A 224 -11.69 -16.52 -6.76
N ALA A 225 -12.90 -17.06 -6.61
CA ALA A 225 -13.42 -17.50 -5.34
C ALA A 225 -13.35 -19.02 -5.21
N SER A 226 -12.91 -19.52 -4.08
CA SER A 226 -12.89 -20.93 -3.69
C SER A 226 -13.97 -21.20 -2.61
N GLU A 227 -14.24 -22.48 -2.34
CA GLU A 227 -15.15 -22.89 -1.25
C GLU A 227 -14.72 -22.29 0.11
N GLY A 228 -13.41 -22.22 0.37
CA GLY A 228 -12.88 -21.64 1.62
C GLY A 228 -13.21 -20.15 1.78
N ASP A 229 -13.27 -19.38 0.67
CA ASP A 229 -13.65 -17.97 0.71
C ASP A 229 -15.12 -17.78 1.04
N PHE A 230 -16.01 -18.63 0.50
CA PHE A 230 -17.43 -18.60 0.85
C PHE A 230 -17.65 -18.92 2.32
N VAL A 231 -16.98 -19.96 2.84
CA VAL A 231 -17.08 -20.35 4.26
C VAL A 231 -16.57 -19.24 5.19
N ALA A 232 -15.43 -18.65 4.86
CA ALA A 232 -14.83 -17.56 5.66
C ALA A 232 -15.72 -16.31 5.62
N ALA A 233 -16.19 -15.91 4.44
CA ALA A 233 -17.03 -14.74 4.28
C ALA A 233 -18.36 -14.88 5.03
N GLU A 234 -19.02 -16.05 4.97
CA GLU A 234 -20.28 -16.28 5.69
C GLU A 234 -20.07 -16.18 7.20
N ALA A 235 -19.03 -16.82 7.74
CA ALA A 235 -18.73 -16.74 9.16
C ALA A 235 -18.40 -15.31 9.63
N LEU A 236 -17.68 -14.54 8.81
CA LEU A 236 -17.36 -13.13 9.10
C LEU A 236 -18.60 -12.24 9.04
N ARG A 237 -19.54 -12.50 8.11
CA ARG A 237 -20.84 -11.83 8.03
C ARG A 237 -21.67 -12.09 9.29
N GLU A 238 -21.71 -13.35 9.76
CA GLU A 238 -22.40 -13.70 11.01
C GLU A 238 -21.81 -12.94 12.22
N ILE A 239 -20.48 -12.87 12.32
CA ILE A 239 -19.78 -12.11 13.39
C ILE A 239 -20.16 -10.62 13.36
N LEU A 240 -20.29 -10.04 12.17
CA LEU A 240 -20.66 -8.65 11.96
C LEU A 240 -22.17 -8.41 12.08
N ALA A 241 -22.96 -9.46 12.10
CA ALA A 241 -24.43 -9.42 11.98
C ALA A 241 -24.89 -8.65 10.72
N TRP A 242 -24.17 -8.87 9.59
CA TRP A 242 -24.48 -8.24 8.31
C TRP A 242 -25.34 -9.15 7.44
N ASP A 243 -26.35 -8.55 6.83
CA ASP A 243 -27.10 -9.16 5.74
C ASP A 243 -26.36 -8.99 4.39
N GLU A 244 -27.00 -9.47 3.32
CA GLU A 244 -26.41 -9.35 1.98
C GLU A 244 -26.31 -7.89 1.52
N ASP A 245 -27.28 -7.05 1.89
CA ASP A 245 -27.30 -5.64 1.48
C ASP A 245 -26.15 -4.86 2.14
N ALA A 246 -25.92 -5.04 3.46
CA ALA A 246 -24.81 -4.45 4.17
C ALA A 246 -23.45 -4.93 3.62
N THR A 247 -23.37 -6.22 3.28
CA THR A 247 -22.15 -6.82 2.68
C THR A 247 -21.87 -6.24 1.30
N ARG A 248 -22.91 -6.05 0.49
CA ARG A 248 -22.82 -5.45 -0.84
C ARG A 248 -22.43 -3.98 -0.76
N GLU A 249 -23.00 -3.22 0.16
CA GLU A 249 -22.63 -1.81 0.38
C GLU A 249 -21.16 -1.64 0.74
N GLU A 250 -20.63 -2.52 1.60
CA GLU A 250 -19.18 -2.52 1.94
C GLU A 250 -18.32 -2.81 0.70
N TYR A 251 -18.64 -3.87 -0.06
CA TYR A 251 -17.94 -4.19 -1.29
C TYR A 251 -17.94 -3.04 -2.29
N GLU A 252 -19.11 -2.46 -2.57
CA GLU A 252 -19.24 -1.35 -3.51
C GLU A 252 -18.48 -0.10 -3.04
N THR A 253 -18.46 0.15 -1.73
CA THR A 253 -17.71 1.25 -1.14
C THR A 253 -16.23 1.06 -1.32
N LEU A 254 -15.69 -0.11 -0.98
CA LEU A 254 -14.27 -0.43 -1.13
C LEU A 254 -13.86 -0.53 -2.60
N SER A 255 -14.70 -1.14 -3.45
CA SER A 255 -14.45 -1.24 -4.89
C SER A 255 -14.40 0.14 -5.55
N ARG A 256 -15.32 1.03 -5.18
CA ARG A 256 -15.33 2.42 -5.65
C ARG A 256 -14.10 3.18 -5.17
N ALA A 257 -13.73 3.03 -3.90
CA ALA A 257 -12.52 3.63 -3.34
C ALA A 257 -11.25 3.13 -4.06
N ARG A 258 -11.14 1.83 -4.36
CA ARG A 258 -10.00 1.25 -5.11
C ARG A 258 -9.78 1.91 -6.48
N HIS A 259 -10.86 2.30 -7.15
CA HIS A 259 -10.82 2.93 -8.46
C HIS A 259 -10.79 4.47 -8.40
N ASP A 260 -11.13 5.06 -7.26
CA ASP A 260 -11.10 6.51 -7.09
C ASP A 260 -9.66 7.03 -7.00
N GLN A 261 -9.24 7.68 -8.07
CA GLN A 261 -7.95 8.36 -8.18
C GLN A 261 -8.11 9.88 -8.21
N SER A 262 -9.31 10.39 -7.85
CA SER A 262 -9.64 11.81 -7.94
C SER A 262 -8.80 12.67 -7.00
N SER A 263 -8.39 12.13 -5.86
CA SER A 263 -7.61 12.81 -4.83
C SER A 263 -6.09 12.72 -5.04
N LEU A 264 -5.61 11.87 -5.95
CA LEU A 264 -4.19 11.64 -6.16
C LEU A 264 -3.55 12.77 -6.96
N SER A 265 -2.38 13.25 -6.51
CA SER A 265 -1.54 14.16 -7.30
C SER A 265 -0.97 13.46 -8.54
N CYS A 266 -0.45 14.23 -9.49
CA CYS A 266 0.22 13.66 -10.66
C CYS A 266 1.37 12.73 -10.27
N ALA A 267 2.22 13.15 -9.33
CA ALA A 267 3.33 12.32 -8.84
C ALA A 267 2.85 11.01 -8.20
N GLN A 268 1.74 11.03 -7.46
CA GLN A 268 1.12 9.84 -6.87
C GLN A 268 0.53 8.92 -7.93
N LEU A 269 -0.16 9.46 -8.94
CA LEU A 269 -0.68 8.68 -10.07
C LEU A 269 0.43 7.97 -10.83
N LEU A 270 1.55 8.67 -11.07
CA LEU A 270 2.72 8.08 -11.72
C LEU A 270 3.39 6.98 -10.87
N ALA A 271 3.33 7.08 -9.55
CA ALA A 271 3.93 6.11 -8.64
C ALA A 271 3.05 4.88 -8.39
N LYS A 272 1.73 4.99 -8.56
CA LYS A 272 0.74 3.98 -8.15
C LYS A 272 0.93 2.61 -8.81
N ASP A 273 1.14 2.59 -10.12
CA ASP A 273 1.48 1.38 -10.90
C ASP A 273 2.62 1.74 -11.85
N TYR A 274 3.81 1.84 -11.26
CA TYR A 274 5.04 2.18 -11.96
C TYR A 274 5.94 0.96 -12.09
N LYS A 275 6.46 0.76 -13.29
CA LYS A 275 7.45 -0.27 -13.58
C LYS A 275 8.59 0.31 -14.38
N GLN A 276 9.80 -0.24 -14.20
CA GLN A 276 11.01 0.22 -14.88
C GLN A 276 11.77 -0.96 -15.47
N TRP A 277 12.30 -0.77 -16.66
CA TRP A 277 13.11 -1.75 -17.38
C TRP A 277 14.31 -1.10 -18.01
N THR A 278 15.40 -1.86 -18.12
CA THR A 278 16.52 -1.54 -18.95
C THR A 278 16.37 -2.25 -20.32
N MET A 279 16.33 -1.50 -21.40
CA MET A 279 16.21 -2.02 -22.76
C MET A 279 17.25 -1.34 -23.66
N ASP A 280 18.14 -2.13 -24.27
CA ASP A 280 19.22 -1.64 -25.15
C ASP A 280 20.09 -0.52 -24.51
N GLY A 281 20.27 -0.57 -23.20
CA GLY A 281 21.05 0.42 -22.45
C GLY A 281 20.27 1.68 -22.04
N TYR A 282 18.98 1.75 -22.35
CA TYR A 282 18.06 2.82 -21.92
C TYR A 282 17.22 2.38 -20.73
N GLU A 283 17.07 3.28 -19.76
CA GLU A 283 16.13 3.11 -18.64
C GLU A 283 14.75 3.61 -19.04
N ILE A 284 13.77 2.72 -19.08
CA ILE A 284 12.39 3.01 -19.50
C ILE A 284 11.46 2.85 -18.32
N GLY A 285 10.75 3.92 -17.96
CA GLY A 285 9.68 3.91 -16.97
C GLY A 285 8.31 3.85 -17.64
N ILE A 286 7.40 3.04 -17.10
CA ILE A 286 6.00 3.00 -17.49
C ILE A 286 5.14 3.20 -16.26
N ALA A 287 4.27 4.21 -16.28
CA ALA A 287 3.27 4.49 -15.27
C ALA A 287 1.87 4.24 -15.83
N SER A 288 1.03 3.51 -15.07
CA SER A 288 -0.35 3.24 -15.46
C SER A 288 -1.33 3.81 -14.42
N PHE A 289 -2.39 4.47 -14.89
CA PHE A 289 -3.41 5.06 -14.00
C PHE A 289 -4.78 5.18 -14.70
N GLY A 290 -5.82 5.50 -13.91
CA GLY A 290 -7.22 5.49 -14.34
C GLY A 290 -7.82 6.88 -14.61
N VAL A 291 -7.01 7.92 -14.85
CA VAL A 291 -7.48 9.31 -15.02
C VAL A 291 -7.17 9.78 -16.43
N ARG A 292 -8.15 10.41 -17.12
CA ARG A 292 -7.90 11.03 -18.44
C ARG A 292 -6.82 12.12 -18.32
N PHE A 293 -5.95 12.27 -19.32
CA PHE A 293 -4.94 13.32 -19.29
C PHE A 293 -5.54 14.73 -19.20
N GLN A 294 -6.68 14.98 -19.86
CA GLN A 294 -7.38 16.24 -19.79
C GLN A 294 -7.84 16.58 -18.37
N ASP A 295 -8.34 15.57 -17.62
CA ASP A 295 -8.77 15.75 -16.23
C ASP A 295 -7.58 15.97 -15.32
N LEU A 296 -6.46 15.25 -15.58
CA LEU A 296 -5.22 15.45 -14.85
C LEU A 296 -4.66 16.87 -15.03
N ILE A 297 -4.68 17.38 -16.28
CA ILE A 297 -4.26 18.76 -16.59
C ILE A 297 -5.18 19.77 -15.91
N ALA A 298 -6.50 19.53 -15.93
CA ALA A 298 -7.49 20.44 -15.36
C ALA A 298 -7.42 20.57 -13.83
N ARG A 299 -6.89 19.55 -13.12
CA ARG A 299 -6.76 19.55 -11.65
C ARG A 299 -5.64 20.43 -11.12
N GLN A 300 -4.76 20.93 -11.97
CA GLN A 300 -3.53 21.58 -11.53
C GLN A 300 -3.65 23.11 -11.48
N ASP A 301 -3.49 23.66 -10.27
CA ASP A 301 -3.59 25.10 -10.02
C ASP A 301 -2.29 25.90 -10.24
N SER A 302 -1.11 25.26 -10.27
CA SER A 302 0.16 26.01 -10.19
C SER A 302 1.41 25.36 -10.78
N THR A 303 1.39 24.07 -11.06
CA THR A 303 2.55 23.35 -11.63
C THR A 303 2.05 22.59 -12.85
N SER A 304 2.71 22.71 -14.00
CA SER A 304 2.27 21.95 -15.17
C SER A 304 2.49 20.44 -14.96
N VAL A 305 1.59 19.61 -15.48
CA VAL A 305 1.73 18.15 -15.52
C VAL A 305 3.10 17.78 -16.09
N ASP A 306 3.56 18.48 -17.12
CA ASP A 306 4.86 18.24 -17.74
C ASP A 306 6.02 18.40 -16.74
N ALA A 307 5.96 19.43 -15.87
CA ALA A 307 7.00 19.66 -14.88
C ALA A 307 7.02 18.57 -13.80
N GLU A 308 5.85 18.07 -13.36
CA GLU A 308 5.78 16.97 -12.40
C GLU A 308 6.23 15.65 -13.03
N CYS A 309 5.83 15.36 -14.27
CA CYS A 309 6.30 14.18 -15.01
C CYS A 309 7.82 14.22 -15.22
N ALA A 310 8.38 15.40 -15.57
CA ALA A 310 9.82 15.57 -15.72
C ALA A 310 10.57 15.36 -14.39
N ALA A 311 10.03 15.90 -13.30
CA ALA A 311 10.59 15.70 -11.96
C ALA A 311 10.56 14.22 -11.52
N PHE A 312 9.46 13.53 -11.81
CA PHE A 312 9.31 12.10 -11.54
C PHE A 312 10.31 11.27 -12.34
N ALA A 313 10.40 11.50 -13.66
CA ALA A 313 11.34 10.82 -14.54
C ALA A 313 12.81 11.03 -14.12
N ALA A 314 13.16 12.26 -13.74
CA ALA A 314 14.49 12.59 -13.24
C ALA A 314 14.81 11.90 -11.90
N ALA A 315 13.84 11.84 -10.98
CA ALA A 315 13.99 11.15 -9.69
C ALA A 315 14.18 9.63 -9.87
N ARG A 316 13.52 9.04 -10.86
CA ARG A 316 13.64 7.61 -11.22
C ARG A 316 14.84 7.33 -12.14
N ARG A 317 15.53 8.36 -12.65
CA ARG A 317 16.67 8.27 -13.55
C ARG A 317 16.36 7.51 -14.84
N VAL A 318 15.16 7.72 -15.39
CA VAL A 318 14.76 7.10 -16.66
C VAL A 318 15.07 7.99 -17.85
N ASP A 319 15.42 7.39 -18.97
CA ASP A 319 15.66 8.06 -20.25
C ASP A 319 14.35 8.39 -20.98
N ALA A 320 13.31 7.57 -20.73
CA ALA A 320 11.95 7.80 -21.23
C ALA A 320 10.92 7.39 -20.18
N LEU A 321 9.87 8.20 -20.05
CA LEU A 321 8.69 7.90 -19.22
C LEU A 321 7.47 7.76 -20.13
N PHE A 322 6.86 6.58 -20.14
CA PHE A 322 5.58 6.33 -20.78
C PHE A 322 4.47 6.40 -19.74
N MET A 323 3.40 7.08 -20.06
CA MET A 323 2.21 7.22 -19.24
C MET A 323 1.03 6.58 -19.97
N MET A 324 0.42 5.59 -19.36
CA MET A 324 -0.75 4.88 -19.88
C MET A 324 -1.95 5.16 -19.01
N SER A 325 -2.95 5.81 -19.58
CA SER A 325 -4.23 6.03 -18.92
C SER A 325 -5.27 5.07 -19.47
N SER A 326 -6.08 4.48 -18.57
CA SER A 326 -7.19 3.58 -18.91
C SER A 326 -8.41 3.97 -18.08
N PHE A 327 -9.50 4.38 -18.70
CA PHE A 327 -10.65 4.93 -18.01
C PHE A 327 -11.97 4.62 -18.75
N GLU A 328 -13.09 4.79 -18.05
CA GLU A 328 -14.41 4.84 -18.69
C GLU A 328 -14.70 6.26 -19.15
N ASP A 329 -14.90 6.43 -20.45
CA ASP A 329 -15.22 7.73 -21.04
C ASP A 329 -16.71 8.01 -20.89
N VAL A 330 -17.06 8.76 -19.85
CA VAL A 330 -18.46 9.11 -19.53
C VAL A 330 -19.06 9.98 -20.66
N ASP A 331 -18.27 10.80 -21.30
CA ASP A 331 -18.71 11.68 -22.41
C ASP A 331 -19.04 10.84 -23.67
N ALA A 332 -18.42 9.66 -23.80
CA ALA A 332 -18.68 8.68 -24.85
C ALA A 332 -19.64 7.54 -24.41
N GLY A 333 -20.48 7.78 -23.39
CA GLY A 333 -21.48 6.82 -22.95
C GLY A 333 -20.93 5.67 -22.10
N GLY A 334 -19.83 5.88 -21.39
CA GLY A 334 -19.23 4.88 -20.49
C GLY A 334 -18.39 3.83 -21.23
N THR A 335 -17.90 4.13 -22.41
CA THR A 335 -17.02 3.20 -23.16
C THR A 335 -15.62 3.19 -22.57
N PHE A 336 -14.99 2.02 -22.52
CA PHE A 336 -13.60 1.89 -22.10
C PHE A 336 -12.67 2.57 -23.11
N ALA A 337 -11.80 3.47 -22.63
CA ALA A 337 -10.85 4.22 -23.43
C ALA A 337 -9.42 4.12 -22.88
N ARG A 338 -8.44 4.32 -23.73
CA ARG A 338 -7.03 4.40 -23.37
C ARG A 338 -6.36 5.60 -24.02
N GLN A 339 -5.42 6.19 -23.27
CA GLN A 339 -4.53 7.24 -23.77
C GLN A 339 -3.10 6.84 -23.44
N ILE A 340 -2.16 7.22 -24.31
CA ILE A 340 -0.73 7.05 -24.09
C ILE A 340 -0.05 8.39 -24.35
N ALA A 341 0.84 8.76 -23.43
CA ALA A 341 1.78 9.85 -23.61
C ALA A 341 3.19 9.36 -23.29
N ALA A 342 4.18 9.99 -23.91
CA ALA A 342 5.59 9.71 -23.64
C ALA A 342 6.35 11.01 -23.49
N MET A 343 7.32 11.02 -22.57
CA MET A 343 8.25 12.11 -22.43
C MET A 343 9.68 11.60 -22.27
N THR A 344 10.62 12.39 -22.76
CA THR A 344 12.04 12.24 -22.45
C THR A 344 12.41 13.37 -21.48
N PRO A 345 12.96 13.08 -20.30
CA PRO A 345 13.41 14.14 -19.41
C PRO A 345 14.50 14.98 -20.10
N PRO A 346 14.59 16.28 -19.78
CA PRO A 346 15.67 17.10 -20.31
C PRO A 346 17.02 16.49 -19.89
N PRO A 347 18.03 16.54 -20.74
CA PRO A 347 19.36 16.02 -20.41
C PRO A 347 19.84 16.67 -19.10
N PRO A 348 20.53 15.92 -18.23
CA PRO A 348 21.06 16.48 -16.99
C PRO A 348 21.93 17.71 -17.32
N PRO A 349 21.88 18.75 -16.48
CA PRO A 349 22.72 19.92 -16.70
C PRO A 349 24.19 19.47 -16.75
N PRO A 350 24.99 20.01 -17.66
CA PRO A 350 26.39 19.64 -17.77
C PRO A 350 27.09 19.84 -16.42
N PRO A 351 28.05 18.96 -16.03
CA PRO A 351 28.79 19.09 -14.79
C PRO A 351 29.27 20.52 -14.58
N ARG A 352 29.22 21.03 -13.34
CA ARG A 352 29.62 22.42 -13.02
C ARG A 352 30.98 22.81 -13.62
N GLU A 353 31.93 21.88 -13.69
CA GLU A 353 33.21 22.06 -14.31
C GLU A 353 33.15 22.40 -15.82
N LYS A 354 32.19 21.77 -16.57
CA LYS A 354 31.98 22.09 -17.99
C LYS A 354 31.32 23.45 -18.18
N ILE A 355 30.44 23.86 -17.25
CA ILE A 355 29.82 25.20 -17.29
C ILE A 355 30.86 26.28 -17.02
N VAL A 356 31.79 26.05 -16.05
CA VAL A 356 32.84 26.97 -15.73
C VAL A 356 33.84 27.07 -16.91
N ALA A 357 34.20 25.93 -17.52
CA ALA A 357 35.05 25.89 -18.70
C ALA A 357 34.41 26.60 -19.91
N ALA A 358 33.13 26.36 -20.18
CA ALA A 358 32.41 27.04 -21.26
C ALA A 358 32.33 28.56 -21.03
N ARG A 359 32.06 29.02 -19.80
CA ARG A 359 32.10 30.44 -19.44
C ARG A 359 33.47 31.06 -19.61
N ALA A 360 34.52 30.37 -19.20
CA ALA A 360 35.91 30.84 -19.37
C ALA A 360 36.28 31.01 -20.86
N VAL A 361 35.83 30.09 -21.73
CA VAL A 361 36.00 30.16 -23.17
C VAL A 361 35.23 31.33 -23.77
N MET A 362 33.95 31.53 -23.36
CA MET A 362 33.14 32.63 -23.82
C MET A 362 33.65 34.01 -23.40
N THR A 363 34.21 34.11 -22.20
CA THR A 363 34.87 35.36 -21.73
C THR A 363 36.13 35.68 -22.57
N LYS A 364 36.90 34.69 -22.94
CA LYS A 364 38.07 34.87 -23.82
C LYS A 364 37.74 35.21 -25.28
N LEU A 365 36.58 34.76 -25.76
CA LEU A 365 36.09 35.08 -27.12
C LEU A 365 35.44 36.47 -27.20
N GLY A 366 35.00 37.03 -26.06
CA GLY A 366 34.41 38.39 -26.00
C GLY A 366 35.46 39.50 -25.79
N GLU A 367 36.73 39.19 -25.64
CA GLU A 367 37.86 40.13 -25.50
C GLU A 367 38.62 40.35 -26.81
N HIS A 368 38.12 39.81 -27.92
CA HIS A 368 38.59 40.04 -29.29
C HIS A 368 37.48 40.56 -30.16
#